data_d4f5af43438f64f0f163700d0d0cb70b
#
_entry.id   d4f5af43438f64f0f163700d0d0cb70b
#
_cell.length_a   1.000
_cell.length_b   1.000
_cell.length_c   1.000
_cell.angle_alpha   90.00
_cell.angle_beta   90.00
_cell.angle_gamma   90.00
#
_symmetry.space_group_name_H-M   'P 1'
#
loop_
_entity.id
_entity.type
_entity.pdbx_description
1 polymer ?
#
loop_
_entity_poly.entity_id
_entity_poly.type
_entity_poly.pdbx_seq_one_letter_code
_entity_poly.pdbx_strand_id
1 'polypeptide(L)'
;MATTTFNAMYFAGLKDIEHKPHSVYIDRYPEGREATVAWGSVDLRFQNDTPYGVLVHATVQPGSGSSKGVVTVSMYSTKTWDITSKTSPRYNFRAPATRTLTTADCLPAVGYGGFDVDVTRYFHKPGVAAVERTEKFHTSYIASDNVKCEKPKKP
;
A
#
# COMPACT_ATOMS: atom_id res chain seq x y z
N MET A 1 0.54 7.15 -7.15
CA MET A 1 1.85 7.79 -6.85
C MET A 1 2.33 7.48 -5.44
N ALA A 2 1.54 7.65 -4.36
CA ALA A 2 1.98 7.40 -2.98
C ALA A 2 2.57 5.98 -2.78
N THR A 3 1.85 4.93 -3.14
CA THR A 3 2.34 3.53 -3.07
C THR A 3 3.64 3.31 -3.86
N THR A 4 3.79 3.93 -5.04
CA THR A 4 5.03 3.81 -5.84
C THR A 4 6.21 4.46 -5.12
N THR A 5 6.00 5.66 -4.56
CA THR A 5 7.04 6.37 -3.78
C THR A 5 7.40 5.59 -2.51
N PHE A 6 6.40 5.05 -1.81
CA PHE A 6 6.62 4.21 -0.63
C PHE A 6 7.50 2.99 -0.97
N ASN A 7 7.19 2.27 -2.05
CA ASN A 7 8.01 1.12 -2.44
C ASN A 7 9.43 1.54 -2.88
N ALA A 8 9.61 2.68 -3.54
CA ALA A 8 10.93 3.17 -3.90
C ALA A 8 11.79 3.45 -2.64
N MET A 9 11.24 4.18 -1.63
CA MET A 9 11.94 4.44 -0.37
C MET A 9 12.15 3.17 0.46
N TYR A 10 11.17 2.25 0.44
CA TYR A 10 11.24 0.97 1.13
C TYR A 10 12.43 0.14 0.66
N PHE A 11 12.59 -0.03 -0.67
CA PHE A 11 13.70 -0.80 -1.25
C PHE A 11 15.03 -0.01 -1.30
N ALA A 12 14.99 1.32 -1.19
CA ALA A 12 16.20 2.12 -0.95
C ALA A 12 16.74 1.98 0.49
N GLY A 13 15.98 1.36 1.39
CA GLY A 13 16.38 1.16 2.78
C GLY A 13 16.25 2.41 3.63
N LEU A 14 15.49 3.43 3.20
CA LEU A 14 15.24 4.64 3.96
C LEU A 14 14.30 4.36 5.13
N LYS A 15 14.41 5.16 6.18
CA LYS A 15 13.58 5.00 7.39
C LYS A 15 12.16 5.45 7.14
N ASP A 16 11.20 4.58 7.39
CA ASP A 16 9.78 4.92 7.40
C ASP A 16 9.45 5.75 8.65
N ILE A 17 8.80 6.89 8.46
CA ILE A 17 8.35 7.77 9.54
C ILE A 17 6.83 7.74 9.65
N GLU A 18 6.15 7.76 8.50
CA GLU A 18 4.71 7.75 8.43
C GLU A 18 4.26 7.24 7.07
N HIS A 19 3.44 6.22 7.07
CA HIS A 19 2.66 5.82 5.91
C HIS A 19 1.34 5.21 6.37
N LYS A 20 0.33 5.28 5.54
CA LYS A 20 -0.97 4.67 5.82
C LYS A 20 -1.41 3.81 4.63
N PRO A 21 -1.54 2.49 4.80
CA PRO A 21 -2.12 1.62 3.78
C PRO A 21 -3.60 1.95 3.55
N HIS A 22 -4.17 1.46 2.45
CA HIS A 22 -5.63 1.53 2.25
C HIS A 22 -6.33 0.72 3.34
N SER A 23 -7.51 1.16 3.75
CA SER A 23 -8.32 0.45 4.75
C SER A 23 -8.90 -0.86 4.22
N VAL A 24 -9.18 -0.93 2.92
CA VAL A 24 -9.62 -2.15 2.21
C VAL A 24 -8.52 -2.61 1.26
N TYR A 25 -8.42 -3.92 1.06
CA TYR A 25 -7.45 -4.47 0.11
C TYR A 25 -7.80 -4.10 -1.33
N ILE A 26 -6.79 -3.64 -2.06
CA ILE A 26 -6.88 -3.31 -3.49
C ILE A 26 -5.84 -4.16 -4.22
N ASP A 27 -6.30 -5.13 -5.02
CA ASP A 27 -5.51 -6.17 -5.66
C ASP A 27 -4.36 -5.69 -6.57
N ARG A 28 -4.44 -4.46 -7.08
CA ARG A 28 -3.38 -3.85 -7.90
C ARG A 28 -2.16 -3.39 -7.11
N TYR A 29 -2.23 -3.36 -5.77
CA TYR A 29 -1.14 -2.94 -4.91
C TYR A 29 -0.50 -4.13 -4.20
N PRO A 30 0.80 -4.08 -3.88
CA PRO A 30 1.44 -5.14 -3.11
C PRO A 30 0.93 -5.13 -1.67
N GLU A 31 0.43 -6.28 -1.21
CA GLU A 31 -0.12 -6.45 0.14
C GLU A 31 0.84 -5.96 1.22
N GLY A 32 0.33 -5.14 2.14
CA GLY A 32 1.09 -4.60 3.27
C GLY A 32 2.22 -3.65 2.89
N ARG A 33 2.36 -3.30 1.59
CA ARG A 33 3.33 -2.31 1.09
C ARG A 33 2.66 -1.23 0.27
N GLU A 34 1.64 -0.65 0.85
CA GLU A 34 0.84 0.42 0.26
C GLU A 34 1.00 1.72 1.04
N ALA A 35 0.78 2.83 0.38
CA ALA A 35 0.64 4.13 1.03
C ALA A 35 -0.45 4.95 0.36
N THR A 36 -1.17 5.71 1.17
CA THR A 36 -2.15 6.72 0.77
C THR A 36 -1.68 8.09 1.20
N VAL A 37 -2.16 9.11 0.52
CA VAL A 37 -2.01 10.51 0.94
C VAL A 37 -3.35 11.20 0.79
N ALA A 38 -3.67 12.07 1.76
CA ALA A 38 -4.85 12.92 1.73
C ALA A 38 -4.48 14.28 2.32
N TRP A 39 -4.62 15.33 1.52
CA TRP A 39 -4.18 16.67 1.90
C TRP A 39 -4.71 17.07 3.30
N GLY A 40 -3.78 17.47 4.17
CA GLY A 40 -4.08 17.94 5.53
C GLY A 40 -4.43 16.85 6.55
N SER A 41 -4.44 15.54 6.17
CA SER A 41 -4.85 14.48 7.11
C SER A 41 -4.01 13.20 7.08
N VAL A 42 -3.45 12.83 5.93
CA VAL A 42 -2.64 11.61 5.78
C VAL A 42 -1.46 11.92 4.90
N ASP A 43 -0.27 11.63 5.38
CA ASP A 43 0.97 11.91 4.67
C ASP A 43 1.82 10.65 4.46
N LEU A 44 2.79 10.74 3.56
CA LEU A 44 3.86 9.78 3.37
C LEU A 44 5.16 10.47 3.75
N ARG A 45 5.76 10.04 4.85
CA ARG A 45 6.97 10.65 5.38
C ARG A 45 8.06 9.60 5.56
N PHE A 46 9.24 9.90 5.08
CA PHE A 46 10.42 9.06 5.28
C PHE A 46 11.64 9.92 5.63
N GLN A 47 12.62 9.31 6.24
CA GLN A 47 13.87 9.97 6.62
C GLN A 47 15.04 9.27 5.94
N ASN A 48 15.92 10.08 5.39
CA ASN A 48 17.24 9.61 5.02
C ASN A 48 18.12 9.54 6.28
N ASP A 49 18.32 8.32 6.78
CA ASP A 49 19.19 8.02 7.94
C ASP A 49 20.57 7.52 7.50
N THR A 50 20.93 7.70 6.23
CA THR A 50 22.26 7.40 5.69
C THR A 50 23.15 8.65 5.68
N PRO A 51 24.49 8.51 5.63
CA PRO A 51 25.39 9.66 5.52
C PRO A 51 25.47 10.27 4.11
N TYR A 52 24.70 9.75 3.14
CA TYR A 52 24.76 10.18 1.74
C TYR A 52 23.51 10.95 1.34
N GLY A 53 23.63 11.88 0.39
CA GLY A 53 22.47 12.53 -0.21
C GLY A 53 21.60 11.54 -0.99
N VAL A 54 20.30 11.76 -1.01
CA VAL A 54 19.33 10.98 -1.79
C VAL A 54 18.60 11.89 -2.77
N LEU A 55 18.69 11.58 -4.06
CA LEU A 55 17.89 12.22 -5.09
C LEU A 55 16.64 11.38 -5.36
N VAL A 56 15.46 11.98 -5.19
CA VAL A 56 14.18 11.40 -5.57
C VAL A 56 13.80 11.90 -6.96
N HIS A 57 13.67 10.99 -7.91
CA HIS A 57 13.29 11.31 -9.29
C HIS A 57 12.00 10.59 -9.66
N ALA A 58 11.02 11.33 -10.15
CA ALA A 58 9.74 10.77 -10.57
C ALA A 58 9.44 11.15 -12.02
N THR A 59 8.95 10.18 -12.79
CA THR A 59 8.46 10.39 -14.16
C THR A 59 7.06 9.83 -14.31
N VAL A 60 6.28 10.48 -15.16
CA VAL A 60 4.93 10.05 -15.53
C VAL A 60 4.85 9.94 -17.04
N GLN A 61 4.51 8.76 -17.51
CA GLN A 61 4.16 8.54 -18.91
C GLN A 61 2.63 8.46 -18.99
N PRO A 62 1.95 9.43 -19.57
CA PRO A 62 0.49 9.39 -19.73
C PRO A 62 0.04 8.17 -20.54
N GLY A 63 -1.08 7.59 -20.15
CA GLY A 63 -1.75 6.60 -21.00
C GLY A 63 -2.36 7.25 -22.24
N SER A 64 -2.53 6.46 -23.30
CA SER A 64 -3.24 6.90 -24.52
C SER A 64 -4.14 5.80 -25.04
N GLY A 65 -5.36 6.15 -25.46
CA GLY A 65 -6.36 5.17 -25.89
C GLY A 65 -6.65 4.13 -24.79
N SER A 66 -6.42 2.86 -25.08
CA SER A 66 -6.61 1.75 -24.11
C SER A 66 -5.38 1.48 -23.23
N SER A 67 -4.25 2.15 -23.47
CA SER A 67 -3.03 1.94 -22.69
C SER A 67 -3.08 2.69 -21.36
N LYS A 68 -2.64 2.02 -20.28
CA LYS A 68 -2.53 2.63 -18.95
C LYS A 68 -1.27 3.51 -18.88
N GLY A 69 -1.35 4.62 -18.15
CA GLY A 69 -0.18 5.42 -17.82
C GLY A 69 0.76 4.70 -16.85
N VAL A 70 2.03 5.10 -16.87
CA VAL A 70 3.08 4.55 -15.99
C VAL A 70 3.67 5.65 -15.13
N VAL A 71 3.78 5.40 -13.84
CA VAL A 71 4.50 6.24 -12.88
C VAL A 71 5.73 5.49 -12.41
N THR A 72 6.90 6.10 -12.57
CA THR A 72 8.17 5.57 -12.08
C THR A 72 8.74 6.51 -11.04
N VAL A 73 9.15 5.97 -9.89
CA VAL A 73 9.88 6.70 -8.85
C VAL A 73 11.20 5.98 -8.61
N SER A 74 12.29 6.73 -8.70
CA SER A 74 13.66 6.22 -8.50
C SER A 74 14.36 6.99 -7.39
N MET A 75 15.10 6.27 -6.56
CA MET A 75 15.96 6.83 -5.52
C MET A 75 17.42 6.63 -5.94
N TYR A 76 18.16 7.71 -6.08
CA TYR A 76 19.59 7.69 -6.43
C TYR A 76 20.42 8.13 -5.23
N SER A 77 21.37 7.27 -4.85
CA SER A 77 22.28 7.53 -3.73
C SER A 77 23.49 6.59 -3.82
N THR A 78 24.46 6.76 -2.93
CA THR A 78 25.43 5.71 -2.63
C THR A 78 24.72 4.56 -1.93
N LYS A 79 24.85 3.35 -2.48
CA LYS A 79 24.16 2.17 -1.97
C LYS A 79 24.64 1.80 -0.57
N THR A 80 23.75 1.86 0.41
CA THR A 80 24.03 1.53 1.83
C THR A 80 23.50 0.15 2.19
N TRP A 81 22.39 -0.27 1.57
CA TRP A 81 21.69 -1.51 1.89
C TRP A 81 21.31 -2.30 0.64
N ASP A 82 21.33 -3.62 0.76
CA ASP A 82 20.56 -4.55 -0.05
C ASP A 82 19.31 -4.93 0.73
N ILE A 83 18.13 -4.65 0.15
CA ILE A 83 16.86 -4.89 0.82
C ILE A 83 16.16 -6.08 0.23
N THR A 84 15.77 -7.03 1.09
CA THR A 84 14.84 -8.10 0.75
C THR A 84 13.55 -7.98 1.55
N SER A 85 12.47 -8.59 1.08
CA SER A 85 11.16 -8.48 1.69
C SER A 85 10.43 -9.82 1.67
N LYS A 86 9.71 -10.11 2.76
CA LYS A 86 8.85 -11.28 2.85
C LYS A 86 7.48 -10.87 3.38
N THR A 87 6.42 -11.25 2.67
CA THR A 87 5.03 -11.09 3.10
C THR A 87 4.56 -12.39 3.74
N SER A 88 3.86 -12.30 4.87
CA SER A 88 3.25 -13.46 5.54
C SER A 88 2.08 -14.02 4.73
N PRO A 89 1.62 -15.23 4.97
CA PRO A 89 0.26 -15.62 4.62
C PRO A 89 -0.75 -14.65 5.24
N ARG A 90 -1.93 -14.51 4.61
CA ARG A 90 -3.06 -13.76 5.16
C ARG A 90 -3.62 -14.48 6.39
N TYR A 91 -4.05 -13.74 7.40
CA TYR A 91 -4.63 -14.30 8.62
C TYR A 91 -5.72 -13.36 9.19
N ASN A 92 -6.40 -13.75 10.26
CA ASN A 92 -7.49 -12.97 10.86
C ASN A 92 -8.56 -12.55 9.83
N PHE A 93 -9.06 -13.50 9.06
CA PHE A 93 -10.04 -13.24 8.02
C PHE A 93 -11.35 -12.69 8.60
N ARG A 94 -11.93 -11.68 7.91
CA ARG A 94 -13.19 -11.02 8.23
C ARG A 94 -14.14 -11.16 7.06
N ALA A 95 -15.31 -11.74 7.29
CA ALA A 95 -16.32 -11.84 6.26
C ALA A 95 -16.98 -10.48 5.98
N PRO A 96 -17.40 -10.18 4.73
CA PRO A 96 -18.18 -9.00 4.42
C PRO A 96 -19.58 -9.10 5.05
N ALA A 97 -20.07 -8.02 5.65
CA ALA A 97 -21.45 -7.90 6.04
C ALA A 97 -22.34 -7.61 4.82
N THR A 98 -23.65 -7.74 4.97
CA THR A 98 -24.60 -7.34 3.94
C THR A 98 -25.40 -6.12 4.43
N ARG A 99 -25.39 -5.05 3.66
CA ARG A 99 -26.19 -3.85 3.88
C ARG A 99 -27.27 -3.77 2.81
N THR A 100 -28.51 -3.58 3.25
CA THR A 100 -29.63 -3.32 2.34
C THR A 100 -29.91 -1.83 2.32
N LEU A 101 -29.86 -1.22 1.13
CA LEU A 101 -30.16 0.18 0.90
C LEU A 101 -31.45 0.32 0.09
N THR A 102 -32.27 1.31 0.45
CA THR A 102 -33.55 1.59 -0.20
C THR A 102 -33.55 2.95 -0.90
N THR A 103 -32.39 3.59 -1.05
CA THR A 103 -32.22 4.86 -1.74
C THR A 103 -32.35 4.68 -3.26
N ALA A 104 -32.88 5.70 -3.96
CA ALA A 104 -33.11 5.62 -5.41
C ALA A 104 -31.81 5.53 -6.22
N ASP A 105 -30.70 6.00 -5.68
CA ASP A 105 -29.35 5.99 -6.24
C ASP A 105 -28.49 4.79 -5.79
N CYS A 106 -29.12 3.81 -5.13
CA CYS A 106 -28.41 2.61 -4.69
C CYS A 106 -27.80 1.85 -5.87
N LEU A 107 -26.52 1.53 -5.75
CA LEU A 107 -25.82 0.63 -6.65
C LEU A 107 -25.44 -0.66 -5.90
N PRO A 108 -25.86 -1.84 -6.38
CA PRO A 108 -25.49 -3.09 -5.76
C PRO A 108 -23.98 -3.33 -5.92
N ALA A 109 -23.35 -3.89 -4.88
CA ALA A 109 -21.95 -4.21 -4.89
C ALA A 109 -21.69 -5.54 -4.19
N VAL A 110 -20.69 -6.29 -4.69
CA VAL A 110 -20.15 -7.47 -4.02
C VAL A 110 -19.02 -7.01 -3.11
N GLY A 111 -19.13 -7.30 -1.83
CA GLY A 111 -18.12 -6.99 -0.84
C GLY A 111 -16.93 -7.93 -0.89
N TYR A 112 -15.86 -7.52 -0.26
CA TYR A 112 -14.61 -8.29 -0.15
C TYR A 112 -14.30 -8.59 1.31
N GLY A 113 -13.74 -9.78 1.57
CA GLY A 113 -13.27 -10.13 2.90
C GLY A 113 -12.06 -9.29 3.32
N GLY A 114 -12.00 -8.97 4.61
CA GLY A 114 -10.82 -8.38 5.23
C GLY A 114 -9.87 -9.44 5.76
N PHE A 115 -8.63 -9.05 6.01
CA PHE A 115 -7.59 -9.92 6.57
C PHE A 115 -6.44 -9.09 7.11
N ASP A 116 -5.57 -9.72 7.89
CA ASP A 116 -4.32 -9.14 8.32
C ASP A 116 -3.15 -9.74 7.53
N VAL A 117 -2.11 -8.95 7.34
CA VAL A 117 -0.87 -9.36 6.71
C VAL A 117 0.31 -8.64 7.36
N ASP A 118 1.43 -9.33 7.50
CA ASP A 118 2.70 -8.77 7.95
C ASP A 118 3.71 -8.76 6.80
N VAL A 119 4.45 -7.69 6.69
CA VAL A 119 5.59 -7.60 5.78
C VAL A 119 6.85 -7.39 6.59
N THR A 120 7.84 -8.26 6.39
CA THR A 120 9.15 -8.12 7.01
C THR A 120 10.15 -7.63 5.98
N ARG A 121 10.84 -6.54 6.29
CA ARG A 121 11.94 -5.98 5.52
C ARG A 121 13.25 -6.39 6.17
N TYR A 122 14.16 -6.92 5.36
CA TYR A 122 15.48 -7.35 5.79
C TYR A 122 16.54 -6.46 5.16
N PHE A 123 17.48 -6.01 5.98
CA PHE A 123 18.59 -5.15 5.57
C PHE A 123 19.88 -5.98 5.56
N HIS A 124 20.57 -5.94 4.46
CA HIS A 124 21.87 -6.58 4.27
C HIS A 124 22.90 -5.54 3.88
N LYS A 125 24.15 -5.69 4.29
CA LYS A 125 25.25 -4.91 3.71
C LYS A 125 25.41 -5.29 2.23
N PRO A 126 25.79 -4.33 1.37
CA PRO A 126 25.94 -4.61 -0.06
C PRO A 126 26.83 -5.83 -0.33
N GLY A 127 26.26 -6.81 -1.04
CA GLY A 127 26.95 -8.07 -1.36
C GLY A 127 27.07 -9.07 -0.23
N VAL A 128 26.47 -8.83 0.95
CA VAL A 128 26.53 -9.72 2.12
C VAL A 128 25.17 -10.38 2.34
N ALA A 129 25.12 -11.71 2.39
CA ALA A 129 23.87 -12.45 2.59
C ALA A 129 23.32 -12.37 4.03
N ALA A 130 24.17 -12.11 5.02
CA ALA A 130 23.74 -12.02 6.43
C ALA A 130 22.79 -10.84 6.64
N VAL A 131 21.71 -11.08 7.39
CA VAL A 131 20.75 -10.04 7.80
C VAL A 131 21.35 -9.24 8.95
N GLU A 132 21.45 -7.94 8.80
CA GLU A 132 21.95 -7.04 9.84
C GLU A 132 20.82 -6.42 10.68
N ARG A 133 19.68 -6.11 10.04
CA ARG A 133 18.52 -5.51 10.70
C ARG A 133 17.24 -6.01 10.04
N THR A 134 16.17 -6.08 10.82
CA THR A 134 14.81 -6.35 10.30
C THR A 134 13.84 -5.28 10.76
N GLU A 135 12.83 -5.02 9.93
CA GLU A 135 11.67 -4.20 10.28
C GLU A 135 10.40 -4.94 9.88
N LYS A 136 9.37 -4.84 10.71
CA LYS A 136 8.08 -5.51 10.47
C LYS A 136 6.99 -4.46 10.37
N PHE A 137 6.20 -4.56 9.31
CA PHE A 137 5.02 -3.75 9.04
C PHE A 137 3.78 -4.63 9.15
N HIS A 138 2.81 -4.19 9.93
CA HIS A 138 1.52 -4.87 10.06
C HIS A 138 0.45 -4.07 9.34
N THR A 139 -0.38 -4.74 8.53
CA THR A 139 -1.52 -4.14 7.86
C THR A 139 -2.77 -4.95 8.13
N SER A 140 -3.83 -4.27 8.56
CA SER A 140 -5.15 -4.85 8.80
C SER A 140 -6.13 -4.27 7.78
N TYR A 141 -6.56 -5.09 6.83
CA TYR A 141 -7.59 -4.73 5.86
C TYR A 141 -8.96 -5.05 6.43
N ILE A 142 -9.85 -4.06 6.48
CA ILE A 142 -11.24 -4.28 6.84
C ILE A 142 -12.01 -4.94 5.69
N ALA A 143 -13.08 -5.67 6.00
CA ALA A 143 -13.99 -6.13 4.99
C ALA A 143 -14.79 -4.95 4.40
N SER A 144 -15.08 -5.00 3.11
CA SER A 144 -16.09 -4.13 2.48
C SER A 144 -17.44 -4.85 2.41
N ASP A 145 -18.53 -4.14 2.67
CA ASP A 145 -19.86 -4.73 2.73
C ASP A 145 -20.39 -5.13 1.33
N ASN A 146 -21.19 -6.20 1.30
CA ASN A 146 -22.10 -6.44 0.19
C ASN A 146 -23.23 -5.40 0.24
N VAL A 147 -23.56 -4.79 -0.88
CA VAL A 147 -24.69 -3.85 -0.97
C VAL A 147 -25.81 -4.49 -1.80
N LYS A 148 -26.98 -4.65 -1.16
CA LYS A 148 -28.23 -5.03 -1.81
C LYS A 148 -29.14 -3.82 -1.93
N CYS A 149 -29.70 -3.60 -3.11
CA CYS A 149 -30.65 -2.52 -3.35
C CYS A 149 -32.07 -3.07 -3.33
N GLU A 150 -32.92 -2.54 -2.47
CA GLU A 150 -34.34 -2.84 -2.42
C GLU A 150 -35.19 -1.60 -2.74
N LYS A 151 -36.36 -1.81 -3.33
CA LYS A 151 -37.28 -0.69 -3.57
C LYS A 151 -37.78 -0.17 -2.20
N PRO A 152 -37.95 1.17 -2.05
CA PRO A 152 -38.58 1.73 -0.87
C PRO A 152 -39.93 1.06 -0.65
N LYS A 153 -40.19 0.60 0.57
CA LYS A 153 -41.53 0.12 0.92
C LYS A 153 -42.48 1.31 0.76
N LYS A 154 -43.53 1.15 -0.08
CA LYS A 154 -44.62 2.14 -0.11
C LYS A 154 -45.27 2.18 1.30
N PRO A 155 -45.59 3.42 1.78
CA PRO A 155 -46.30 3.57 3.04
C PRO A 155 -47.67 2.94 2.99
#